data_96dc8c16c2df0dc48d306be3cedb4a6b
#
_entry.id   96dc8c16c2df0dc48d306be3cedb4a6b
#
_cell.length_a   1.000
_cell.length_b   1.000
_cell.length_c   1.000
_cell.angle_alpha   90.00
_cell.angle_beta   90.00
_cell.angle_gamma   90.00
#
_symmetry.space_group_name_H-M   'P 1'
#
loop_
_entity.id
_entity.type
_entity.pdbx_description
1 polymer ?
#
loop_
_entity_poly.entity_id
_entity_poly.type
_entity_poly.pdbx_seq_one_letter_code
_entity_poly.pdbx_strand_id
1 'polypeptide(L)'
;VLPSEGIQHAFSAADQIISQSVRAITKLVSQPGLVRIGMDDLLSALKNDSSRCLFGFGQAQGENRAQEALKGALKSPLLDQGRMLDYSSSLIAHVCGGENMTLFEVELLMDELSKHVNDDAHILFGAAADSRQGENLSVTIISSVGAGVPNSTKSGNQPGVDPKVKP
;
A
#
# COMPACT_ATOMS: atom_id res chain seq x y z
N VAL A 1 -1.56 -4.33 19.17
CA VAL A 1 -0.54 -3.86 20.14
C VAL A 1 -0.99 -4.38 21.49
N LEU A 2 -0.18 -5.24 22.09
CA LEU A 2 -0.46 -5.76 23.44
C LEU A 2 -0.22 -4.63 24.46
N PRO A 3 -1.00 -4.55 25.57
CA PRO A 3 -0.89 -3.48 26.55
C PRO A 3 0.47 -3.38 27.27
N SER A 4 1.37 -4.33 27.03
CA SER A 4 2.71 -4.41 27.63
C SER A 4 3.83 -3.84 26.76
N GLU A 5 3.55 -3.46 25.53
CA GLU A 5 4.57 -2.83 24.68
C GLU A 5 4.69 -1.35 25.02
N GLY A 6 5.88 -0.96 25.48
CA GLY A 6 6.15 0.40 25.91
C GLY A 6 5.96 1.42 24.75
N ILE A 7 5.61 2.65 25.11
CA ILE A 7 5.40 3.79 24.18
C ILE A 7 6.58 3.92 23.19
N GLN A 8 7.81 3.67 23.63
CA GLN A 8 9.01 3.72 22.77
C GLN A 8 8.96 2.68 21.64
N HIS A 9 8.44 1.48 21.88
CA HIS A 9 8.31 0.45 20.85
C HIS A 9 7.26 0.84 19.81
N ALA A 10 6.16 1.44 20.25
CA ALA A 10 5.10 1.93 19.33
C ALA A 10 5.64 3.06 18.44
N PHE A 11 6.40 4.01 18.97
CA PHE A 11 7.04 5.07 18.19
C PHE A 11 8.09 4.52 17.23
N SER A 12 8.93 3.57 17.67
CA SER A 12 9.92 2.92 16.80
C SER A 12 9.28 2.18 15.62
N ALA A 13 8.17 1.50 15.86
CA ALA A 13 7.42 0.83 14.80
C ALA A 13 6.82 1.84 13.78
N ALA A 14 6.29 2.95 14.27
CA ALA A 14 5.78 4.02 13.41
C ALA A 14 6.90 4.66 12.57
N ASP A 15 8.04 4.95 13.18
CA ASP A 15 9.21 5.51 12.50
C ASP A 15 9.75 4.58 11.42
N GLN A 16 9.75 3.27 11.67
CA GLN A 16 10.15 2.27 10.67
C GLN A 16 9.20 2.28 9.46
N ILE A 17 7.89 2.31 9.68
CA ILE A 17 6.89 2.35 8.60
C ILE A 17 7.08 3.60 7.75
N ILE A 18 7.23 4.78 8.38
CA ILE A 18 7.44 6.05 7.69
C ILE A 18 8.75 6.02 6.89
N SER A 19 9.86 5.58 7.50
CA SER A 19 11.15 5.47 6.84
C SER A 19 11.11 4.53 5.62
N GLN A 20 10.46 3.39 5.74
CA GLN A 20 10.28 2.45 4.63
C GLN A 20 9.45 3.06 3.51
N SER A 21 8.38 3.78 3.85
CA SER A 21 7.50 4.45 2.91
C SER A 21 8.25 5.50 2.08
N VAL A 22 9.00 6.37 2.74
CA VAL A 22 9.81 7.41 2.08
C VAL A 22 10.88 6.80 1.18
N ARG A 23 11.58 5.78 1.65
CA ARG A 23 12.59 5.07 0.84
C ARG A 23 11.99 4.39 -0.38
N ALA A 24 10.83 3.74 -0.24
CA ALA A 24 10.15 3.07 -1.34
C ALA A 24 9.69 4.06 -2.41
N ILE A 25 9.09 5.19 -2.03
CA ILE A 25 8.70 6.26 -2.96
C ILE A 25 9.93 6.87 -3.63
N THR A 26 10.99 7.15 -2.87
CA THR A 26 12.23 7.69 -3.43
C THR A 26 12.84 6.75 -4.46
N LYS A 27 12.87 5.45 -4.17
CA LYS A 27 13.36 4.44 -5.13
C LYS A 27 12.51 4.40 -6.39
N LEU A 28 11.18 4.43 -6.24
CA LEU A 28 10.24 4.37 -7.35
C LEU A 28 10.50 5.47 -8.38
N VAL A 29 10.78 6.69 -7.94
CA VAL A 29 10.99 7.84 -8.85
C VAL A 29 12.44 8.03 -9.27
N SER A 30 13.42 7.51 -8.51
CA SER A 30 14.84 7.77 -8.74
C SER A 30 15.54 6.67 -9.52
N GLN A 31 15.03 5.43 -9.49
CA GLN A 31 15.71 4.30 -10.13
C GLN A 31 15.21 4.08 -11.56
N PRO A 32 16.14 3.85 -12.52
CA PRO A 32 15.75 3.39 -13.83
C PRO A 32 15.14 2.00 -13.72
N GLY A 33 13.83 1.88 -14.01
CA GLY A 33 13.11 0.61 -13.98
C GLY A 33 12.98 -0.03 -15.36
N LEU A 34 12.63 -1.31 -15.39
CA LEU A 34 12.22 -2.05 -16.59
C LEU A 34 10.92 -1.47 -17.14
N VAL A 35 9.98 -1.16 -16.24
CA VAL A 35 8.78 -0.37 -16.51
C VAL A 35 8.83 0.85 -15.61
N ARG A 36 8.94 2.03 -16.20
CA ARG A 36 9.12 3.28 -15.47
C ARG A 36 7.79 3.89 -15.07
N ILE A 37 7.72 4.36 -13.83
CA ILE A 37 6.73 5.31 -13.39
C ILE A 37 7.44 6.65 -13.23
N GLY A 38 7.01 7.65 -14.01
CA GLY A 38 7.55 9.00 -13.93
C GLY A 38 6.95 9.79 -12.75
N MET A 39 7.60 10.89 -12.40
CA MET A 39 7.06 11.80 -11.39
C MET A 39 5.71 12.39 -11.85
N ASP A 40 5.55 12.64 -13.14
CA ASP A 40 4.29 13.15 -13.70
C ASP A 40 3.16 12.14 -13.62
N ASP A 41 3.46 10.84 -13.82
CA ASP A 41 2.52 9.75 -13.65
C ASP A 41 2.08 9.63 -12.19
N LEU A 42 3.05 9.70 -11.26
CA LEU A 42 2.79 9.69 -9.82
C LEU A 42 1.91 10.87 -9.41
N LEU A 43 2.26 12.08 -9.85
CA LEU A 43 1.48 13.28 -9.55
C LEU A 43 0.08 13.20 -10.15
N SER A 44 -0.06 12.72 -11.38
CA SER A 44 -1.36 12.55 -12.04
C SER A 44 -2.25 11.55 -11.32
N ALA A 45 -1.68 10.42 -10.88
CA ALA A 45 -2.41 9.40 -10.13
C ALA A 45 -2.84 9.87 -8.73
N LEU A 46 -2.07 10.76 -8.10
CA LEU A 46 -2.33 11.27 -6.76
C LEU A 46 -3.05 12.62 -6.72
N LYS A 47 -3.12 13.33 -7.86
CA LYS A 47 -3.72 14.65 -7.98
C LYS A 47 -5.24 14.56 -8.04
N ASN A 48 -5.85 14.38 -6.88
CA ASN A 48 -7.29 14.42 -6.74
C ASN A 48 -7.64 15.35 -5.58
N ASP A 49 -8.43 16.40 -5.83
CA ASP A 49 -8.87 17.32 -4.78
C ASP A 49 -9.61 16.56 -3.68
N SER A 50 -9.15 16.70 -2.45
CA SER A 50 -9.74 16.04 -1.27
C SER A 50 -9.58 14.51 -1.21
N SER A 51 -8.61 13.92 -1.91
CA SER A 51 -8.32 12.49 -1.79
C SER A 51 -7.38 12.17 -0.62
N ARG A 52 -7.51 10.94 -0.10
CA ARG A 52 -6.53 10.37 0.82
C ARG A 52 -5.57 9.48 0.05
N CYS A 53 -4.28 9.63 0.33
CA CYS A 53 -3.26 8.74 -0.19
C CYS A 53 -3.02 7.62 0.83
N LEU A 54 -3.11 6.39 0.37
CA LEU A 54 -2.81 5.18 1.13
C LEU A 54 -1.50 4.58 0.64
N PHE A 55 -0.75 3.99 1.55
CA PHE A 55 0.56 3.43 1.26
C PHE A 55 0.71 2.02 1.83
N GLY A 56 1.18 1.08 1.00
CA GLY A 56 1.53 -0.27 1.39
C GLY A 56 2.93 -0.64 0.94
N PHE A 57 3.68 -1.31 1.81
CA PHE A 57 4.99 -1.86 1.48
C PHE A 57 5.12 -3.26 2.07
N GLY A 58 5.61 -4.20 1.26
CA GLY A 58 5.95 -5.54 1.69
C GLY A 58 7.20 -6.04 1.00
N GLN A 59 7.94 -6.92 1.67
CA GLN A 59 9.16 -7.52 1.17
C GLN A 59 9.24 -8.96 1.63
N ALA A 60 9.68 -9.86 0.76
CA ALA A 60 9.83 -11.27 1.08
C ALA A 60 10.97 -11.92 0.29
N GLN A 61 11.36 -13.12 0.71
CA GLN A 61 12.36 -13.99 0.09
C GLN A 61 11.78 -15.40 -0.12
N GLY A 62 12.43 -16.18 -0.95
CA GLY A 62 12.09 -17.60 -1.18
C GLY A 62 11.11 -17.81 -2.33
N GLU A 63 10.62 -19.04 -2.48
CA GLU A 63 9.81 -19.46 -3.64
C GLU A 63 8.50 -18.69 -3.80
N ASN A 64 7.87 -18.30 -2.69
CA ASN A 64 6.57 -17.60 -2.67
C ASN A 64 6.74 -16.08 -2.39
N ARG A 65 7.94 -15.54 -2.63
CA ARG A 65 8.28 -14.15 -2.28
C ARG A 65 7.34 -13.10 -2.90
N ALA A 66 6.84 -13.34 -4.10
CA ALA A 66 5.91 -12.44 -4.76
C ALA A 66 4.60 -12.31 -3.98
N GLN A 67 3.97 -13.44 -3.64
CA GLN A 67 2.72 -13.48 -2.87
C GLN A 67 2.90 -12.94 -1.45
N GLU A 68 3.99 -13.33 -0.76
CA GLU A 68 4.26 -12.89 0.61
C GLU A 68 4.59 -11.39 0.67
N ALA A 69 5.31 -10.84 -0.31
CA ALA A 69 5.57 -9.42 -0.41
C ALA A 69 4.27 -8.62 -0.65
N LEU A 70 3.42 -9.07 -1.57
CA LEU A 70 2.11 -8.46 -1.80
C LEU A 70 1.23 -8.50 -0.55
N LYS A 71 1.16 -9.65 0.10
CA LYS A 71 0.41 -9.83 1.35
C LYS A 71 0.92 -8.90 2.46
N GLY A 72 2.24 -8.72 2.54
CA GLY A 72 2.86 -7.74 3.44
C GLY A 72 2.44 -6.32 3.13
N ALA A 73 2.44 -5.93 1.85
CA ALA A 73 2.00 -4.62 1.41
C ALA A 73 0.51 -4.36 1.71
N LEU A 74 -0.35 -5.34 1.44
CA LEU A 74 -1.79 -5.25 1.71
C LEU A 74 -2.10 -5.14 3.20
N LYS A 75 -1.32 -5.79 4.07
CA LYS A 75 -1.47 -5.72 5.53
C LYS A 75 -0.93 -4.43 6.15
N SER A 76 -0.32 -3.54 5.37
CA SER A 76 0.21 -2.28 5.87
C SER A 76 -0.88 -1.46 6.58
N PRO A 77 -0.60 -0.93 7.79
CA PRO A 77 -1.52 -0.03 8.49
C PRO A 77 -1.85 1.24 7.69
N LEU A 78 -0.89 1.72 6.89
CA LEU A 78 -1.08 2.91 6.04
C LEU A 78 -1.91 2.63 4.77
N LEU A 79 -2.19 1.36 4.48
CA LEU A 79 -3.10 0.93 3.42
C LEU A 79 -4.48 0.51 3.99
N ASP A 80 -4.72 0.76 5.26
CA ASP A 80 -5.91 0.32 5.99
C ASP A 80 -6.18 -1.19 5.85
N GLN A 81 -5.12 -1.98 5.85
CA GLN A 81 -5.15 -3.44 5.64
C GLN A 81 -5.82 -3.87 4.33
N GLY A 82 -5.70 -3.06 3.29
CA GLY A 82 -6.26 -3.32 1.96
C GLY A 82 -7.77 -3.06 1.81
N ARG A 83 -8.48 -2.76 2.89
CA ARG A 83 -9.95 -2.59 2.88
C ARG A 83 -10.44 -1.43 2.03
N MET A 84 -9.59 -0.44 1.79
CA MET A 84 -9.94 0.77 1.06
C MET A 84 -9.58 0.69 -0.43
N LEU A 85 -8.95 -0.40 -0.88
CA LEU A 85 -8.54 -0.54 -2.28
C LEU A 85 -9.72 -0.65 -3.24
N ASP A 86 -10.84 -1.21 -2.82
CA ASP A 86 -12.09 -1.26 -3.61
C ASP A 86 -12.65 0.13 -3.94
N TYR A 87 -12.27 1.14 -3.16
CA TYR A 87 -12.68 2.54 -3.36
C TYR A 87 -11.61 3.39 -4.05
N SER A 88 -10.54 2.76 -4.51
CA SER A 88 -9.45 3.45 -5.18
C SER A 88 -9.85 3.84 -6.59
N SER A 89 -9.69 5.11 -6.92
CA SER A 89 -9.82 5.60 -8.31
C SER A 89 -8.52 5.40 -9.09
N SER A 90 -7.40 5.41 -8.38
CA SER A 90 -6.07 5.28 -8.97
C SER A 90 -5.15 4.53 -8.02
N LEU A 91 -4.36 3.62 -8.58
CA LEU A 91 -3.42 2.80 -7.82
C LEU A 91 -2.09 2.71 -8.57
N ILE A 92 -1.00 2.85 -7.85
CA ILE A 92 0.35 2.62 -8.34
C ILE A 92 0.87 1.36 -7.67
N ALA A 93 1.27 0.38 -8.46
CA ALA A 93 1.94 -0.83 -8.01
C ALA A 93 3.37 -0.85 -8.54
N HIS A 94 4.36 -0.90 -7.67
CA HIS A 94 5.76 -0.97 -8.05
C HIS A 94 6.41 -2.21 -7.44
N VAL A 95 7.04 -3.02 -8.29
CA VAL A 95 7.75 -4.24 -7.91
C VAL A 95 9.25 -4.01 -8.09
N CYS A 96 10.03 -4.33 -7.08
CA CYS A 96 11.49 -4.26 -7.15
C CYS A 96 12.09 -5.57 -6.63
N GLY A 97 12.82 -6.26 -7.48
CA GLY A 97 13.50 -7.51 -7.14
C GLY A 97 14.98 -7.49 -7.49
N GLY A 98 15.70 -8.55 -7.15
CA GLY A 98 17.05 -8.79 -7.63
C GLY A 98 17.08 -9.17 -9.13
N GLU A 99 18.26 -9.46 -9.64
CA GLU A 99 18.47 -9.87 -11.06
C GLU A 99 17.74 -11.18 -11.41
N ASN A 100 17.40 -11.98 -10.40
CA ASN A 100 16.65 -13.22 -10.51
C ASN A 100 15.12 -13.04 -10.51
N MET A 101 14.61 -11.80 -10.49
CA MET A 101 13.18 -11.54 -10.59
C MET A 101 12.66 -11.98 -11.95
N THR A 102 11.56 -12.75 -11.96
CA THR A 102 10.96 -13.31 -13.15
C THR A 102 9.70 -12.58 -13.59
N LEU A 103 9.38 -12.62 -14.88
CA LEU A 103 8.12 -12.10 -15.41
C LEU A 103 6.92 -12.83 -14.80
N PHE A 104 7.04 -14.11 -14.54
CA PHE A 104 5.99 -14.92 -13.91
C PHE A 104 5.63 -14.41 -12.51
N GLU A 105 6.62 -14.00 -11.71
CA GLU A 105 6.39 -13.39 -10.40
C GLU A 105 5.62 -12.07 -10.52
N VAL A 106 5.93 -11.29 -11.54
CA VAL A 106 5.24 -10.01 -11.82
C VAL A 106 3.79 -10.25 -12.25
N GLU A 107 3.54 -11.20 -13.15
CA GLU A 107 2.18 -11.58 -13.59
C GLU A 107 1.34 -12.06 -12.41
N LEU A 108 1.88 -12.96 -11.61
CA LEU A 108 1.21 -13.50 -10.42
C LEU A 108 0.85 -12.40 -9.41
N LEU A 109 1.74 -11.42 -9.24
CA LEU A 109 1.50 -10.24 -8.41
C LEU A 109 0.34 -9.39 -8.93
N MET A 110 0.32 -9.12 -10.24
CA MET A 110 -0.71 -8.30 -10.87
C MET A 110 -2.07 -8.99 -10.85
N ASP A 111 -2.11 -10.29 -11.11
CA ASP A 111 -3.33 -11.10 -11.04
C ASP A 111 -3.91 -11.11 -9.61
N GLU A 112 -3.08 -11.24 -8.61
CA GLU A 112 -3.54 -11.22 -7.23
C GLU A 112 -3.96 -9.83 -6.78
N LEU A 113 -3.20 -8.79 -7.15
CA LEU A 113 -3.54 -7.40 -6.82
C LEU A 113 -4.87 -6.97 -7.44
N SER A 114 -5.16 -7.37 -8.68
CA SER A 114 -6.40 -7.02 -9.38
C SER A 114 -7.66 -7.53 -8.66
N LYS A 115 -7.57 -8.61 -7.91
CA LYS A 115 -8.68 -9.13 -7.10
C LYS A 115 -9.05 -8.24 -5.90
N HIS A 116 -8.16 -7.34 -5.52
CA HIS A 116 -8.33 -6.43 -4.37
C HIS A 116 -8.67 -5.00 -4.77
N VAL A 117 -8.80 -4.73 -6.05
CA VAL A 117 -9.00 -3.38 -6.60
C VAL A 117 -10.25 -3.36 -7.45
N ASN A 118 -10.97 -2.24 -7.43
CA ASN A 118 -12.13 -2.03 -8.28
C ASN A 118 -11.77 -2.14 -9.77
N ASP A 119 -12.64 -2.75 -10.57
CA ASP A 119 -12.46 -2.94 -12.02
C ASP A 119 -12.29 -1.61 -12.80
N ASP A 120 -12.87 -0.53 -12.28
CA ASP A 120 -12.78 0.81 -12.87
C ASP A 120 -11.53 1.59 -12.42
N ALA A 121 -10.71 1.04 -11.52
CA ALA A 121 -9.53 1.73 -11.01
C ALA A 121 -8.42 1.77 -12.07
N HIS A 122 -7.79 2.94 -12.19
CA HIS A 122 -6.61 3.08 -13.04
C HIS A 122 -5.36 2.57 -12.33
N ILE A 123 -4.80 1.45 -12.81
CA ILE A 123 -3.59 0.85 -12.25
C ILE A 123 -2.38 1.26 -13.09
N LEU A 124 -1.46 2.00 -12.47
CA LEU A 124 -0.12 2.25 -13.00
C LEU A 124 0.86 1.22 -12.43
N PHE A 125 1.50 0.49 -13.31
CA PHE A 125 2.45 -0.55 -12.93
C PHE A 125 3.89 -0.14 -13.25
N GLY A 126 4.80 -0.40 -12.32
CA GLY A 126 6.24 -0.24 -12.50
C GLY A 126 7.03 -1.44 -12.01
N ALA A 127 8.13 -1.74 -12.68
CA ALA A 127 9.04 -2.80 -12.28
C ALA A 127 10.50 -2.37 -12.40
N ALA A 128 11.31 -2.71 -11.41
CA ALA A 128 12.74 -2.44 -11.39
C ALA A 128 13.53 -3.66 -10.93
N ALA A 129 14.68 -3.89 -11.56
CA ALA A 129 15.69 -4.83 -11.07
C ALA A 129 16.81 -4.05 -10.37
N ASP A 130 17.13 -4.44 -9.14
CA ASP A 130 18.19 -3.85 -8.32
C ASP A 130 19.03 -4.98 -7.72
N SER A 131 20.27 -5.13 -8.17
CA SER A 131 21.18 -6.19 -7.70
C SER A 131 21.38 -6.20 -6.17
N ARG A 132 21.18 -5.03 -5.51
CA ARG A 132 21.25 -4.91 -4.06
C ARG A 132 20.09 -5.60 -3.33
N GLN A 133 19.02 -5.94 -4.03
CA GLN A 133 17.91 -6.72 -3.48
C GLN A 133 18.29 -8.19 -3.25
N GLY A 134 19.26 -8.74 -4.00
CA GLY A 134 19.64 -10.15 -3.90
C GLY A 134 18.44 -11.05 -4.15
N GLU A 135 18.09 -11.88 -3.16
CA GLU A 135 16.94 -12.79 -3.20
C GLU A 135 15.60 -12.12 -2.80
N ASN A 136 15.64 -10.86 -2.38
CA ASN A 136 14.42 -10.15 -1.97
C ASN A 136 13.59 -9.71 -3.18
N LEU A 137 12.28 -9.73 -2.98
CA LEU A 137 11.31 -9.05 -3.82
C LEU A 137 10.47 -8.14 -2.94
N SER A 138 10.33 -6.88 -3.34
CA SER A 138 9.53 -5.89 -2.63
C SER A 138 8.42 -5.34 -3.50
N VAL A 139 7.28 -5.08 -2.86
CA VAL A 139 6.08 -4.52 -3.48
C VAL A 139 5.73 -3.23 -2.76
N THR A 140 5.54 -2.17 -3.53
CA THR A 140 5.06 -0.87 -3.05
C THR A 140 3.71 -0.59 -3.69
N ILE A 141 2.71 -0.26 -2.89
CA ILE A 141 1.38 0.12 -3.34
C ILE A 141 1.12 1.55 -2.87
N ILE A 142 0.70 2.41 -3.79
CA ILE A 142 0.24 3.76 -3.48
C ILE A 142 -1.14 3.90 -4.10
N SER A 143 -2.14 4.27 -3.32
CA SER A 143 -3.52 4.37 -3.76
C SER A 143 -4.09 5.73 -3.42
N SER A 144 -4.92 6.27 -4.30
CA SER A 144 -5.70 7.48 -4.08
C SER A 144 -7.17 7.13 -3.94
N VAL A 145 -7.76 7.51 -2.80
CA VAL A 145 -9.17 7.25 -2.45
C VAL A 145 -9.89 8.58 -2.27
N GLY A 146 -11.04 8.75 -2.92
CA GLY A 146 -11.84 9.99 -2.85
C GLY A 146 -12.33 10.31 -1.43
N ALA A 147 -12.59 11.60 -1.14
CA ALA A 147 -12.98 12.09 0.19
C ALA A 147 -14.33 11.58 0.70
N GLY A 148 -15.19 11.05 -0.18
CA GLY A 148 -16.52 10.53 0.18
C GLY A 148 -16.54 9.15 0.83
N VAL A 149 -15.40 8.49 0.96
CA VAL A 149 -15.31 7.13 1.50
C VAL A 149 -15.27 7.16 3.03
N PRO A 150 -16.09 6.36 3.73
CA PRO A 150 -16.16 6.36 5.20
C PRO A 150 -14.80 6.02 5.83
N ASN A 151 -14.43 6.76 6.89
CA ASN A 151 -13.27 6.40 7.69
C ASN A 151 -13.59 5.15 8.51
N SER A 152 -12.88 4.06 8.31
CA SER A 152 -13.04 2.81 9.07
C SER A 152 -12.74 2.95 10.58
N THR A 153 -12.23 4.10 11.01
CA THR A 153 -11.92 4.39 12.43
C THR A 153 -13.10 4.86 13.26
N LYS A 154 -14.33 4.96 12.71
CA LYS A 154 -15.53 5.32 13.49
C LYS A 154 -16.52 4.16 13.63
N SER A 155 -16.11 3.05 14.25
CA SER A 155 -17.01 2.12 14.92
C SER A 155 -16.65 2.06 16.40
N GLY A 156 -16.95 3.13 17.11
CA GLY A 156 -16.89 3.26 18.55
C GLY A 156 -18.20 3.90 19.01
N ASN A 157 -19.18 3.04 19.27
CA ASN A 157 -20.26 3.14 20.26
C ASN A 157 -20.72 4.57 20.62
N GLN A 158 -21.73 5.08 19.92
CA GLN A 158 -22.60 6.08 20.55
C GLN A 158 -23.66 5.33 21.38
N PRO A 159 -23.73 5.51 22.71
CA PRO A 159 -24.85 5.03 23.46
C PRO A 159 -26.10 5.82 23.04
N GLY A 160 -27.13 5.07 22.63
CA GLY A 160 -28.39 5.62 22.22
C GLY A 160 -28.99 6.52 23.31
N VAL A 161 -29.24 7.77 22.97
CA VAL A 161 -30.10 8.66 23.74
C VAL A 161 -31.52 8.28 23.37
N ASP A 162 -32.21 7.69 24.34
CA ASP A 162 -33.61 7.33 24.27
C ASP A 162 -34.49 8.60 24.33
N PRO A 163 -35.30 8.94 23.30
CA PRO A 163 -36.14 10.13 23.33
C PRO A 163 -37.56 9.77 23.80
N LYS A 164 -37.74 9.43 25.08
CA LYS A 164 -39.07 9.36 25.68
C LYS A 164 -39.03 9.73 27.17
N VAL A 165 -39.11 11.00 27.46
CA VAL A 165 -39.86 11.49 28.63
C VAL A 165 -40.52 12.80 28.23
N LYS A 166 -41.85 12.80 28.03
CA LYS A 166 -42.70 13.97 28.09
C LYS A 166 -43.39 14.00 29.46
N PRO A 167 -43.55 15.18 30.05
CA PRO A 167 -44.31 15.36 31.28
C PRO A 167 -45.80 15.12 31.11
#